data_a3534ee7e69e171e431889928aa98a6c
#
_entry.id   a3534ee7e69e171e431889928aa98a6c
#
_cell.length_a   1.000
_cell.length_b   1.000
_cell.length_c   1.000
_cell.angle_alpha   90.00
_cell.angle_beta   90.00
_cell.angle_gamma   90.00
#
_symmetry.space_group_name_H-M   'P 1'
#
loop_
_entity.id
_entity.type
_entity.pdbx_description
1 polymer ?
#
loop_
_entity_poly.entity_id
_entity_poly.type
_entity_poly.pdbx_seq_one_letter_code
_entity_poly.pdbx_strand_id
1 'polypeptide(L)'
;MTANNENVKTSESASFESAGPNESEKPIRFASATLGAKRHVCAFFNSPDEEYRVLLPFIKEGFERGEKAFHIVNPALRKEHLRRLESVGIDTDAAEKDGQLALRNWEDAYLREGRFDQDKMLALIEEVLDEGKQQGFPLTRLVAHMEWALEDRPGVNDLDRKSVV
;
A
#
# COMPACT_ATOMS: atom_id res chain seq x y z
N MET A 1 74.40 7.58 -17.89
CA MET A 1 73.91 6.88 -16.70
C MET A 1 72.58 7.49 -16.33
N THR A 2 71.52 6.87 -16.81
CA THR A 2 70.15 7.35 -16.71
C THR A 2 69.42 6.43 -15.74
N ALA A 3 68.93 6.97 -14.65
CA ALA A 3 68.11 6.26 -13.70
C ALA A 3 66.64 6.49 -14.02
N ASN A 4 65.93 5.44 -14.37
CA ASN A 4 64.48 5.41 -14.52
C ASN A 4 63.81 5.43 -13.15
N ASN A 5 62.87 6.33 -12.98
CA ASN A 5 62.02 6.42 -11.82
C ASN A 5 60.61 5.91 -12.22
N GLU A 6 60.30 4.69 -11.81
CA GLU A 6 58.97 4.08 -12.00
C GLU A 6 58.01 4.56 -10.93
N ASN A 7 56.98 5.26 -11.39
CA ASN A 7 55.91 5.79 -10.55
C ASN A 7 54.83 4.73 -10.35
N VAL A 8 54.80 4.08 -9.18
CA VAL A 8 53.77 3.13 -8.78
C VAL A 8 52.51 3.89 -8.41
N LYS A 9 51.48 3.81 -9.27
CA LYS A 9 50.14 4.26 -8.92
C LYS A 9 49.47 3.23 -7.98
N THR A 10 49.32 3.64 -6.74
CA THR A 10 48.43 2.98 -5.77
C THR A 10 46.99 3.18 -6.21
N SER A 11 46.32 2.08 -6.56
CA SER A 11 44.89 2.06 -6.82
C SER A 11 44.15 2.16 -5.48
N GLU A 12 43.47 3.26 -5.26
CA GLU A 12 42.45 3.39 -4.20
C GLU A 12 41.33 2.39 -4.47
N SER A 13 41.20 1.42 -3.58
CA SER A 13 40.03 0.53 -3.53
C SER A 13 38.83 1.35 -3.03
N ALA A 14 37.92 1.69 -3.94
CA ALA A 14 36.61 2.20 -3.58
C ALA A 14 35.89 1.17 -2.73
N SER A 15 35.67 1.48 -1.47
CA SER A 15 34.80 0.73 -0.58
C SER A 15 33.38 0.78 -1.14
N PHE A 16 32.89 -0.36 -1.55
CA PHE A 16 31.51 -0.58 -1.93
C PHE A 16 30.68 -0.49 -0.64
N GLU A 17 30.14 0.69 -0.34
CA GLU A 17 29.09 0.79 0.68
C GLU A 17 27.91 -0.06 0.21
N SER A 18 27.65 -1.14 0.93
CA SER A 18 26.48 -1.96 0.72
C SER A 18 25.24 -1.09 0.99
N ALA A 19 24.51 -0.74 -0.06
CA ALA A 19 23.20 -0.12 0.08
C ALA A 19 22.37 -0.99 1.02
N GLY A 20 21.81 -0.40 2.07
CA GLY A 20 20.92 -1.08 3.00
C GLY A 20 19.76 -1.73 2.25
N PRO A 21 19.07 -2.70 2.84
CA PRO A 21 17.95 -3.38 2.18
C PRO A 21 16.94 -2.35 1.70
N ASN A 22 16.54 -2.48 0.43
CA ASN A 22 15.52 -1.64 -0.17
C ASN A 22 14.25 -1.66 0.70
N GLU A 23 13.63 -0.51 0.97
CA GLU A 23 12.42 -0.41 1.79
C GLU A 23 11.32 -1.39 1.35
N SER A 24 11.22 -1.68 0.04
CA SER A 24 10.30 -2.66 -0.51
C SER A 24 10.58 -4.11 -0.07
N GLU A 25 11.78 -4.40 0.46
CA GLU A 25 12.20 -5.72 0.94
C GLU A 25 11.96 -5.92 2.43
N LYS A 26 11.68 -4.84 3.17
CA LYS A 26 11.39 -4.95 4.60
C LYS A 26 10.13 -5.78 4.85
N PRO A 27 10.15 -6.70 5.83
CA PRO A 27 9.00 -7.51 6.15
C PRO A 27 7.83 -6.62 6.61
N ILE A 28 6.62 -6.92 6.12
CA ILE A 28 5.38 -6.24 6.51
C ILE A 28 4.64 -7.14 7.47
N ARG A 29 4.23 -6.60 8.60
CA ARG A 29 3.42 -7.31 9.59
C ARG A 29 1.93 -7.10 9.30
N PHE A 30 1.17 -8.19 9.39
CA PHE A 30 -0.29 -8.17 9.35
C PHE A 30 -0.84 -9.16 10.37
N ALA A 31 -1.63 -8.67 11.31
CA ALA A 31 -2.05 -9.42 12.49
C ALA A 31 -0.82 -9.98 13.23
N SER A 32 -0.76 -11.30 13.45
CA SER A 32 0.38 -11.98 14.08
C SER A 32 1.38 -12.59 13.08
N ALA A 33 1.19 -12.34 11.76
CA ALA A 33 2.00 -12.92 10.70
C ALA A 33 2.89 -11.86 10.01
N THR A 34 3.90 -12.35 9.32
CA THR A 34 4.71 -11.56 8.41
C THR A 34 4.32 -11.90 6.97
N LEU A 35 3.99 -10.88 6.17
CA LEU A 35 3.67 -11.07 4.77
C LEU A 35 4.94 -11.33 3.96
N GLY A 36 4.88 -12.36 3.10
CA GLY A 36 5.96 -12.70 2.16
C GLY A 36 6.01 -11.79 0.94
N ALA A 37 6.62 -12.28 -0.14
CA ALA A 37 6.73 -11.55 -1.41
C ALA A 37 5.37 -11.28 -2.07
N LYS A 38 4.43 -12.22 -1.97
CA LYS A 38 3.03 -12.02 -2.38
C LYS A 38 2.25 -11.43 -1.21
N ARG A 39 1.78 -10.19 -1.36
CA ARG A 39 1.22 -9.37 -0.29
C ARG A 39 -0.26 -9.07 -0.56
N HIS A 40 -1.07 -10.10 -0.71
CA HIS A 40 -2.51 -9.99 -0.85
C HIS A 40 -3.18 -10.80 0.26
N VAL A 41 -4.03 -10.15 1.05
CA VAL A 41 -4.75 -10.75 2.17
C VAL A 41 -6.23 -10.42 2.02
N CYS A 42 -7.07 -11.46 2.03
CA CYS A 42 -8.51 -11.31 2.25
C CYS A 42 -8.80 -11.62 3.72
N ALA A 43 -9.47 -10.71 4.40
CA ALA A 43 -9.83 -10.84 5.80
C ALA A 43 -11.33 -10.66 5.99
N PHE A 44 -11.90 -11.46 6.89
CA PHE A 44 -13.30 -11.38 7.28
C PHE A 44 -13.36 -11.05 8.77
N PHE A 45 -14.16 -10.07 9.13
CA PHE A 45 -14.27 -9.57 10.50
C PHE A 45 -15.71 -9.69 10.99
N ASN A 46 -15.91 -9.98 12.27
CA ASN A 46 -17.24 -10.08 12.88
C ASN A 46 -17.77 -8.71 13.32
N SER A 47 -16.91 -7.71 13.40
CA SER A 47 -17.29 -6.34 13.79
C SER A 47 -16.27 -5.32 13.29
N PRO A 48 -16.68 -4.05 13.15
CA PRO A 48 -15.76 -2.95 12.84
C PRO A 48 -14.63 -2.80 13.89
N ASP A 49 -14.89 -3.07 15.15
CA ASP A 49 -13.85 -3.00 16.19
C ASP A 49 -12.79 -4.09 16.03
N GLU A 50 -13.18 -5.28 15.59
CA GLU A 50 -12.24 -6.35 15.25
C GLU A 50 -11.41 -5.98 14.04
N GLU A 51 -12.03 -5.48 12.99
CA GLU A 51 -11.39 -5.01 11.78
C GLU A 51 -10.30 -3.97 12.10
N TYR A 52 -10.65 -2.88 12.76
CA TYR A 52 -9.69 -1.83 13.06
C TYR A 52 -8.61 -2.27 14.06
N ARG A 53 -8.90 -3.18 14.98
CA ARG A 53 -7.87 -3.77 15.85
C ARG A 53 -6.76 -4.47 15.06
N VAL A 54 -7.11 -5.06 13.90
CA VAL A 54 -6.17 -5.74 13.00
C VAL A 54 -5.53 -4.77 12.01
N LEU A 55 -6.32 -3.88 11.42
CA LEU A 55 -5.86 -2.99 10.36
C LEU A 55 -5.00 -1.83 10.86
N LEU A 56 -5.34 -1.22 12.00
CA LEU A 56 -4.63 -0.02 12.48
C LEU A 56 -3.13 -0.22 12.69
N PRO A 57 -2.64 -1.32 13.29
CA PRO A 57 -1.19 -1.55 13.39
C PRO A 57 -0.52 -1.66 12.01
N PHE A 58 -1.15 -2.30 11.04
CA PHE A 58 -0.66 -2.42 9.68
C PHE A 58 -0.59 -1.07 8.96
N ILE A 59 -1.65 -0.26 9.11
CA ILE A 59 -1.73 1.07 8.49
C ILE A 59 -0.69 1.99 9.13
N LYS A 60 -0.64 2.04 10.47
CA LYS A 60 0.29 2.88 11.22
C LYS A 60 1.75 2.57 10.88
N GLU A 61 2.12 1.29 10.81
CA GLU A 61 3.47 0.89 10.39
C GLU A 61 3.82 1.45 9.00
N GLY A 62 2.87 1.47 8.06
CA GLY A 62 3.07 2.06 6.74
C GLY A 62 3.34 3.56 6.81
N PHE A 63 2.56 4.30 7.60
CA PHE A 63 2.79 5.72 7.83
C PHE A 63 4.15 6.02 8.44
N GLU A 64 4.54 5.26 9.46
CA GLU A 64 5.85 5.40 10.14
C GLU A 64 7.04 5.11 9.20
N ARG A 65 6.84 4.30 8.19
CA ARG A 65 7.83 4.00 7.14
C ARG A 65 7.81 4.98 5.98
N GLY A 66 6.94 5.98 5.98
CA GLY A 66 6.78 6.91 4.87
C GLY A 66 6.19 6.25 3.60
N GLU A 67 5.44 5.15 3.75
CA GLU A 67 4.77 4.47 2.67
C GLU A 67 3.44 5.18 2.34
N LYS A 68 2.97 5.09 1.09
CA LYS A 68 1.66 5.63 0.68
C LYS A 68 0.55 4.71 1.18
N ALA A 69 -0.50 5.29 1.76
CA ALA A 69 -1.73 4.61 2.12
C ALA A 69 -2.82 4.92 1.09
N PHE A 70 -3.27 3.91 0.35
CA PHE A 70 -4.42 4.03 -0.55
C PHE A 70 -5.58 3.21 -0.01
N HIS A 71 -6.65 3.91 0.43
CA HIS A 71 -7.78 3.24 1.05
C HIS A 71 -9.05 3.44 0.23
N ILE A 72 -9.76 2.34 -0.02
CA ILE A 72 -11.08 2.34 -0.64
C ILE A 72 -12.09 1.99 0.45
N VAL A 73 -12.97 2.93 0.76
CA VAL A 73 -13.86 2.83 1.90
C VAL A 73 -15.33 2.95 1.51
N ASN A 74 -16.19 2.39 2.35
CA ASN A 74 -17.61 2.66 2.29
C ASN A 74 -17.87 4.15 2.54
N PRO A 75 -18.57 4.86 1.62
CA PRO A 75 -18.85 6.29 1.79
C PRO A 75 -19.50 6.63 3.14
N ALA A 76 -20.39 5.76 3.61
CA ALA A 76 -21.08 5.96 4.90
C ALA A 76 -20.13 5.86 6.11
N LEU A 77 -19.02 5.13 5.97
CA LEU A 77 -18.03 4.89 7.04
C LEU A 77 -16.80 5.79 6.94
N ARG A 78 -16.70 6.66 5.91
CA ARG A 78 -15.51 7.52 5.70
C ARG A 78 -15.11 8.31 6.94
N LYS A 79 -16.06 8.95 7.63
CA LYS A 79 -15.78 9.73 8.84
C LYS A 79 -15.25 8.86 9.98
N GLU A 80 -15.84 7.69 10.17
CA GLU A 80 -15.40 6.74 11.19
C GLU A 80 -14.00 6.21 10.86
N HIS A 81 -13.74 5.92 9.60
CA HIS A 81 -12.41 5.49 9.15
C HIS A 81 -11.32 6.52 9.50
N LEU A 82 -11.52 7.79 9.13
CA LEU A 82 -10.60 8.87 9.48
C LEU A 82 -10.40 8.99 10.99
N ARG A 83 -11.50 9.00 11.75
CA ARG A 83 -11.44 9.05 13.23
C ARG A 83 -10.62 7.90 13.82
N ARG A 84 -10.71 6.69 13.26
CA ARG A 84 -9.91 5.52 13.67
C ARG A 84 -8.42 5.72 13.36
N LEU A 85 -8.07 6.29 12.21
CA LEU A 85 -6.68 6.63 11.87
C LEU A 85 -6.12 7.68 12.84
N GLU A 86 -6.88 8.73 13.13
CA GLU A 86 -6.50 9.77 14.09
C GLU A 86 -6.29 9.22 15.51
N SER A 87 -7.09 8.22 15.90
CA SER A 87 -6.98 7.60 17.24
C SER A 87 -5.64 6.90 17.50
N VAL A 88 -4.89 6.58 16.44
CA VAL A 88 -3.54 6.00 16.54
C VAL A 88 -2.42 7.01 16.22
N GLY A 89 -2.78 8.31 16.15
CA GLY A 89 -1.83 9.40 15.98
C GLY A 89 -1.48 9.74 14.54
N ILE A 90 -2.30 9.32 13.56
CA ILE A 90 -2.14 9.72 12.16
C ILE A 90 -2.86 11.06 11.96
N ASP A 91 -2.13 12.10 11.53
CA ASP A 91 -2.71 13.37 11.10
C ASP A 91 -3.27 13.19 9.68
N THR A 92 -4.58 12.91 9.60
CA THR A 92 -5.24 12.58 8.34
C THR A 92 -5.30 13.77 7.38
N ASP A 93 -5.46 14.99 7.88
CA ASP A 93 -5.51 16.20 7.05
C ASP A 93 -4.13 16.51 6.43
N ALA A 94 -3.07 16.41 7.22
CA ALA A 94 -1.71 16.56 6.71
C ALA A 94 -1.38 15.45 5.70
N ALA A 95 -1.71 14.20 6.00
CA ALA A 95 -1.43 13.05 5.15
C ALA A 95 -2.19 13.10 3.81
N GLU A 96 -3.45 13.56 3.78
CA GLU A 96 -4.20 13.78 2.53
C GLU A 96 -3.56 14.91 1.72
N LYS A 97 -3.17 16.01 2.36
CA LYS A 97 -2.52 17.15 1.71
C LYS A 97 -1.17 16.81 1.09
N ASP A 98 -0.38 16.00 1.78
CA ASP A 98 0.96 15.59 1.34
C ASP A 98 0.92 14.39 0.37
N GLY A 99 -0.27 13.86 0.11
CA GLY A 99 -0.48 12.73 -0.79
C GLY A 99 -0.09 11.36 -0.23
N GLN A 100 0.31 11.29 1.06
CA GLN A 100 0.60 10.04 1.73
C GLN A 100 -0.67 9.22 1.99
N LEU A 101 -1.81 9.88 2.28
CA LEU A 101 -3.12 9.25 2.38
C LEU A 101 -3.98 9.60 1.17
N ALA A 102 -4.47 8.60 0.46
CA ALA A 102 -5.47 8.76 -0.59
C ALA A 102 -6.70 7.91 -0.27
N LEU A 103 -7.84 8.56 -0.06
CA LEU A 103 -9.12 7.90 0.16
C LEU A 103 -10.01 7.97 -1.08
N ARG A 104 -10.55 6.81 -1.47
CA ARG A 104 -11.58 6.70 -2.50
C ARG A 104 -12.83 6.04 -1.93
N ASN A 105 -13.99 6.43 -2.40
CA ASN A 105 -15.21 5.68 -2.17
C ASN A 105 -15.26 4.48 -3.11
N TRP A 106 -15.86 3.39 -2.70
CA TRP A 106 -16.00 2.20 -3.55
C TRP A 106 -16.77 2.47 -4.86
N GLU A 107 -17.74 3.41 -4.83
CA GLU A 107 -18.50 3.82 -6.01
C GLU A 107 -17.61 4.50 -7.08
N ASP A 108 -16.64 5.28 -6.62
CA ASP A 108 -15.67 5.96 -7.50
C ASP A 108 -14.54 5.03 -7.96
N ALA A 109 -14.33 3.92 -7.24
CA ALA A 109 -13.26 2.96 -7.50
C ALA A 109 -13.76 1.74 -8.30
N TYR A 110 -14.55 0.90 -7.66
CA TYR A 110 -14.92 -0.42 -8.18
C TYR A 110 -16.24 -0.44 -8.93
N LEU A 111 -17.17 0.46 -8.56
CA LEU A 111 -18.55 0.46 -9.02
C LEU A 111 -18.84 1.63 -9.96
N ARG A 112 -17.84 2.10 -10.67
CA ARG A 112 -18.06 3.10 -11.72
C ARG A 112 -19.12 2.58 -12.69
N GLU A 113 -20.08 3.42 -13.05
CA GLU A 113 -21.22 3.05 -13.90
C GLU A 113 -22.21 2.05 -13.24
N GLY A 114 -22.18 1.92 -11.89
CA GLY A 114 -23.11 1.10 -11.13
C GLY A 114 -22.89 -0.41 -11.22
N ARG A 115 -21.77 -0.85 -11.78
CA ARG A 115 -21.40 -2.28 -11.87
C ARG A 115 -19.94 -2.50 -11.54
N PHE A 116 -19.62 -3.67 -11.03
CA PHE A 116 -18.24 -4.12 -10.88
C PHE A 116 -17.65 -4.53 -12.25
N ASP A 117 -16.40 -4.10 -12.48
CA ASP A 117 -15.61 -4.47 -13.65
C ASP A 117 -14.18 -4.77 -13.19
N GLN A 118 -13.77 -6.01 -13.35
CA GLN A 118 -12.47 -6.49 -12.88
C GLN A 118 -11.30 -5.80 -13.60
N ASP A 119 -11.42 -5.60 -14.91
CA ASP A 119 -10.32 -5.01 -15.69
C ASP A 119 -10.13 -3.54 -15.30
N LYS A 120 -11.22 -2.81 -15.03
CA LYS A 120 -11.18 -1.45 -14.51
C LYS A 120 -10.59 -1.38 -13.09
N MET A 121 -10.89 -2.37 -12.25
CA MET A 121 -10.31 -2.47 -10.91
C MET A 121 -8.78 -2.69 -10.98
N LEU A 122 -8.33 -3.62 -11.83
CA LEU A 122 -6.89 -3.88 -12.00
C LEU A 122 -6.16 -2.65 -12.55
N ALA A 123 -6.74 -1.98 -13.56
CA ALA A 123 -6.18 -0.74 -14.10
C ALA A 123 -6.07 0.37 -13.03
N LEU A 124 -7.08 0.51 -12.17
CA LEU A 124 -7.01 1.46 -11.05
C LEU A 124 -5.88 1.12 -10.07
N ILE A 125 -5.70 -0.16 -9.74
CA ILE A 125 -4.61 -0.59 -8.84
C ILE A 125 -3.25 -0.28 -9.46
N GLU A 126 -3.06 -0.60 -10.74
CA GLU A 126 -1.82 -0.29 -11.47
C GLU A 126 -1.54 1.21 -11.48
N GLU A 127 -2.55 2.04 -11.82
CA GLU A 127 -2.45 3.50 -11.80
C GLU A 127 -2.00 4.03 -10.44
N VAL A 128 -2.63 3.56 -9.36
CA VAL A 128 -2.32 3.99 -7.99
C VAL A 128 -0.91 3.58 -7.55
N LEU A 129 -0.48 2.37 -7.92
CA LEU A 129 0.88 1.90 -7.60
C LEU A 129 1.95 2.71 -8.35
N ASP A 130 1.70 3.04 -9.60
CA ASP A 130 2.62 3.85 -10.41
C ASP A 130 2.62 5.32 -9.94
N GLU A 131 1.46 5.88 -9.60
CA GLU A 131 1.36 7.20 -8.99
C GLU A 131 2.17 7.28 -7.69
N GLY A 132 2.06 6.29 -6.80
CA GLY A 132 2.83 6.23 -5.56
C GLY A 132 4.34 6.26 -5.81
N LYS A 133 4.83 5.51 -6.78
CA LYS A 133 6.25 5.52 -7.19
C LYS A 133 6.67 6.87 -7.75
N GLN A 134 5.85 7.50 -8.63
CA GLN A 134 6.14 8.80 -9.20
C GLN A 134 6.20 9.91 -8.14
N GLN A 135 5.40 9.80 -7.09
CA GLN A 135 5.42 10.69 -5.93
C GLN A 135 6.60 10.43 -4.98
N GLY A 136 7.39 9.39 -5.23
CA GLY A 136 8.58 9.06 -4.44
C GLY A 136 8.31 8.19 -3.20
N PHE A 137 7.11 7.62 -3.06
CA PHE A 137 6.83 6.70 -1.96
C PHE A 137 7.52 5.34 -2.19
N PRO A 138 8.17 4.76 -1.15
CA PRO A 138 8.91 3.51 -1.30
C PRO A 138 7.98 2.30 -1.53
N LEU A 139 6.74 2.40 -1.05
CA LEU A 139 5.71 1.37 -1.19
C LEU A 139 4.32 2.02 -1.09
N THR A 140 3.31 1.39 -1.71
CA THR A 140 1.90 1.73 -1.50
C THR A 140 1.20 0.57 -0.79
N ARG A 141 0.57 0.85 0.37
CA ARG A 141 -0.31 -0.09 1.06
C ARG A 141 -1.75 0.18 0.66
N LEU A 142 -2.40 -0.85 0.13
CA LEU A 142 -3.78 -0.78 -0.27
C LEU A 142 -4.67 -1.45 0.78
N VAL A 143 -5.69 -0.74 1.26
CA VAL A 143 -6.77 -1.26 2.10
C VAL A 143 -8.09 -1.02 1.39
N ALA A 144 -8.88 -2.06 1.23
CA ALA A 144 -10.15 -1.96 0.54
C ALA A 144 -11.27 -2.62 1.34
N HIS A 145 -12.30 -1.84 1.63
CA HIS A 145 -13.55 -2.35 2.18
C HIS A 145 -14.36 -2.97 1.05
N MET A 146 -14.77 -4.22 1.22
CA MET A 146 -15.40 -5.02 0.17
C MET A 146 -16.84 -5.46 0.52
N GLU A 147 -17.51 -4.80 1.48
CA GLU A 147 -18.88 -5.16 1.92
C GLU A 147 -19.89 -5.12 0.78
N TRP A 148 -19.66 -4.23 -0.19
CA TRP A 148 -20.47 -4.16 -1.41
C TRP A 148 -20.48 -5.47 -2.21
N ALA A 149 -19.45 -6.30 -2.08
CA ALA A 149 -19.35 -7.60 -2.73
C ALA A 149 -20.29 -8.67 -2.12
N LEU A 150 -20.83 -8.39 -0.93
CA LEU A 150 -21.86 -9.22 -0.28
C LEU A 150 -23.28 -8.80 -0.68
N GLU A 151 -23.41 -7.70 -1.43
CA GLU A 151 -24.69 -7.22 -1.94
C GLU A 151 -24.97 -7.78 -3.35
N ASP A 152 -26.25 -7.89 -3.71
CA ASP A 152 -26.64 -8.29 -5.08
C ASP A 152 -26.46 -7.11 -6.03
N ARG A 153 -25.22 -6.93 -6.50
CA ARG A 153 -24.84 -5.87 -7.45
C ARG A 153 -24.40 -6.44 -8.80
N PRO A 154 -24.66 -5.72 -9.90
CA PRO A 154 -24.21 -6.14 -11.22
C PRO A 154 -22.69 -6.33 -11.28
N GLY A 155 -22.24 -7.48 -11.78
CA GLY A 155 -20.81 -7.80 -11.95
C GLY A 155 -20.15 -8.47 -10.74
N VAL A 156 -20.79 -8.53 -9.56
CA VAL A 156 -20.20 -9.18 -8.36
C VAL A 156 -19.86 -10.65 -8.62
N ASN A 157 -20.64 -11.35 -9.44
CA ASN A 157 -20.37 -12.75 -9.81
C ASN A 157 -19.04 -12.93 -10.61
N ASP A 158 -18.45 -11.85 -11.11
CA ASP A 158 -17.18 -11.90 -11.82
C ASP A 158 -15.98 -11.86 -10.87
N LEU A 159 -16.19 -11.53 -9.57
CA LEU A 159 -15.16 -11.60 -8.53
C LEU A 159 -14.62 -13.03 -8.34
N ASP A 160 -15.52 -14.02 -8.39
CA ASP A 160 -15.15 -15.44 -8.15
C ASP A 160 -14.40 -16.07 -9.32
N ARG A 161 -14.51 -15.51 -10.52
CA ARG A 161 -14.05 -16.18 -11.74
C ARG A 161 -12.54 -16.18 -11.94
N LYS A 162 -11.79 -15.30 -11.26
CA LYS A 162 -10.35 -15.10 -11.52
C LYS A 162 -9.47 -14.89 -10.28
N SER A 163 -9.97 -15.18 -9.09
CA SER A 163 -9.14 -15.16 -7.86
C SER A 163 -8.18 -16.35 -7.76
N VAL A 164 -7.98 -17.07 -8.86
CA VAL A 164 -7.04 -18.19 -8.97
C VAL A 164 -5.87 -17.75 -9.87
N VAL A 165 -4.94 -17.02 -9.28
CA VAL A 165 -3.58 -16.85 -9.81
C VAL A 165 -2.57 -17.02 -8.68
#